data_17e33ef9255c4d4df0f9adf329dca559
#
_entry.id   17e33ef9255c4d4df0f9adf329dca559
#
_cell.length_a   1.000
_cell.length_b   1.000
_cell.length_c   1.000
_cell.angle_alpha   90.00
_cell.angle_beta   90.00
_cell.angle_gamma   90.00
#
_symmetry.space_group_name_H-M   'P 1'
#
loop_
_entity.id
_entity.type
_entity.pdbx_description
1 polymer ?
#
loop_
_entity_poly.entity_id
_entity_poly.type
_entity_poly.pdbx_seq_one_letter_code
_entity_poly.pdbx_strand_id
1 'polypeptide(L)'
;MDEIKLNNSLDLIFFMETKLINNLSTQKLDYLGKKEIFFDRELSWLSFNERVLKTGFDNTIPIGERLRFLTISATNLDEFFMVRVAGLYQLMTRKYEIIPFTGKRIDTLMNEILSTIRKLKSTQNILLEKLIDELKNIKIKFYKIENLSQKENDWVEKYYKENILPLIAPTTLDPAHPFPFIQNQGKGLFLSLIHI
;
A
#
# COMPACT_ATOMS: atom_id res chain seq x y z
N MET A 1 14.46 37.53 6.97
CA MET A 1 14.75 36.42 6.03
C MET A 1 14.94 35.21 6.90
N ASP A 2 13.85 34.48 7.13
CA ASP A 2 13.88 33.34 8.04
C ASP A 2 14.50 32.14 7.33
N GLU A 3 15.61 31.64 7.88
CA GLU A 3 16.23 30.40 7.44
C GLU A 3 15.25 29.23 7.68
N ILE A 4 14.70 28.69 6.61
CA ILE A 4 13.88 27.48 6.65
C ILE A 4 14.84 26.31 6.95
N LYS A 5 14.85 25.84 8.19
CA LYS A 5 15.55 24.59 8.55
C LYS A 5 14.84 23.41 7.91
N LEU A 6 15.43 22.87 6.85
CA LEU A 6 14.99 21.65 6.16
C LEU A 6 15.45 20.44 6.97
N ASN A 7 14.52 19.76 7.64
CA ASN A 7 14.85 18.70 8.61
C ASN A 7 14.81 17.28 8.00
N ASN A 8 14.40 17.10 6.74
CA ASN A 8 14.41 15.79 6.10
C ASN A 8 14.46 15.89 4.55
N SER A 9 14.71 14.74 3.89
CA SER A 9 14.83 14.64 2.43
C SER A 9 13.57 15.09 1.66
N LEU A 10 12.39 15.00 2.25
CA LEU A 10 11.13 15.44 1.63
C LEU A 10 11.03 16.97 1.58
N ASP A 11 11.46 17.65 2.65
CA ASP A 11 11.50 19.11 2.69
C ASP A 11 12.51 19.66 1.68
N LEU A 12 13.63 18.93 1.49
CA LEU A 12 14.64 19.29 0.50
C LEU A 12 14.11 19.13 -0.94
N ILE A 13 13.44 18.04 -1.25
CA ILE A 13 12.83 17.78 -2.56
C ILE A 13 11.79 18.86 -2.87
N PHE A 14 10.90 19.14 -1.93
CA PHE A 14 9.86 20.16 -2.10
C PHE A 14 10.46 21.56 -2.27
N PHE A 15 11.50 21.90 -1.48
CA PHE A 15 12.22 23.17 -1.61
C PHE A 15 12.95 23.30 -2.95
N MET A 16 13.60 22.24 -3.44
CA MET A 16 14.25 22.22 -4.73
C MET A 16 13.25 22.36 -5.88
N GLU A 17 12.09 21.67 -5.80
CA GLU A 17 11.00 21.79 -6.76
C GLU A 17 10.44 23.22 -6.80
N THR A 18 10.21 23.83 -5.65
CA THR A 18 9.73 25.22 -5.54
C THR A 18 10.74 26.22 -6.10
N LYS A 19 12.03 26.00 -5.82
CA LYS A 19 13.12 26.85 -6.31
C LYS A 19 13.33 26.73 -7.83
N LEU A 20 13.14 25.54 -8.40
CA LEU A 20 13.21 25.29 -9.83
C LEU A 20 12.08 26.04 -10.58
N ILE A 21 10.87 26.05 -10.02
CA ILE A 21 9.71 26.77 -10.58
C ILE A 21 9.99 28.28 -10.59
N ASN A 22 10.51 28.82 -9.49
CA ASN A 22 10.78 30.25 -9.35
C ASN A 22 11.90 30.75 -10.25
N ASN A 23 12.81 29.87 -10.71
CA ASN A 23 13.91 30.19 -11.61
C ASN A 23 13.57 30.01 -13.10
N LEU A 24 12.42 29.45 -13.44
CA LEU A 24 11.95 29.37 -14.82
C LEU A 24 11.41 30.73 -15.25
N SER A 25 11.89 31.24 -16.39
CA SER A 25 11.37 32.52 -16.97
C SER A 25 9.87 32.41 -17.19
N THR A 26 9.16 33.53 -17.00
CA THR A 26 7.68 33.64 -17.10
C THR A 26 7.15 33.03 -18.42
N GLN A 27 7.87 33.19 -19.54
CA GLN A 27 7.49 32.62 -20.85
C GLN A 27 7.58 31.09 -20.89
N LYS A 28 8.51 30.46 -20.17
CA LYS A 28 8.58 28.99 -20.01
C LYS A 28 7.50 28.49 -19.06
N LEU A 29 7.13 29.29 -18.06
CA LEU A 29 6.03 28.99 -17.13
C LEU A 29 4.66 28.98 -17.82
N ASP A 30 4.42 29.89 -18.78
CA ASP A 30 3.18 29.90 -19.57
C ASP A 30 3.03 28.64 -20.45
N TYR A 31 4.13 28.13 -20.99
CA TYR A 31 4.11 26.86 -21.74
C TYR A 31 3.97 25.64 -20.83
N LEU A 32 4.63 25.65 -19.66
CA LEU A 32 4.55 24.60 -18.64
C LEU A 32 3.30 24.74 -17.76
N GLY A 33 2.66 25.89 -17.73
CA GLY A 33 1.46 26.19 -16.95
C GLY A 33 0.17 25.58 -17.48
N LYS A 34 0.20 24.91 -18.64
CA LYS A 34 -0.93 24.09 -19.10
C LYS A 34 -0.96 22.83 -18.25
N LYS A 35 -1.78 22.82 -17.21
CA LYS A 35 -2.02 21.69 -16.28
C LYS A 35 -2.30 20.36 -17.00
N GLU A 36 -2.74 20.42 -18.26
CA GLU A 36 -3.05 19.30 -19.14
C GLU A 36 -1.83 18.53 -19.65
N ILE A 37 -0.61 19.08 -19.51
CA ILE A 37 0.62 18.46 -20.01
C ILE A 37 1.25 17.51 -18.99
N PHE A 38 0.93 17.65 -17.71
CA PHE A 38 1.55 16.86 -16.64
C PHE A 38 0.64 15.75 -16.16
N PHE A 39 1.15 14.53 -16.23
CA PHE A 39 0.52 13.38 -15.57
C PHE A 39 0.81 13.43 -14.07
N ASP A 40 -0.20 13.13 -13.26
CA ASP A 40 -0.01 12.88 -11.83
C ASP A 40 0.92 11.70 -11.64
N ARG A 41 2.05 11.94 -10.97
CA ARG A 41 3.07 10.92 -10.71
C ARG A 41 2.51 9.74 -9.95
N GLU A 42 1.69 9.98 -8.96
CA GLU A 42 1.06 8.97 -8.09
C GLU A 42 0.06 8.11 -8.87
N LEU A 43 -0.81 8.73 -9.66
CA LEU A 43 -1.78 8.02 -10.50
C LEU A 43 -1.10 7.26 -11.64
N SER A 44 -0.04 7.84 -12.22
CA SER A 44 0.77 7.17 -13.24
C SER A 44 1.45 5.92 -12.67
N TRP A 45 1.95 6.00 -11.44
CA TRP A 45 2.55 4.85 -10.76
C TRP A 45 1.52 3.75 -10.46
N LEU A 46 0.31 4.10 -10.03
CA LEU A 46 -0.77 3.14 -9.85
C LEU A 46 -1.16 2.47 -11.17
N SER A 47 -1.19 3.23 -12.27
CA SER A 47 -1.42 2.67 -13.61
C SER A 47 -0.31 1.71 -14.05
N PHE A 48 0.94 1.99 -13.66
CA PHE A 48 2.05 1.03 -13.86
C PHE A 48 1.80 -0.25 -13.06
N ASN A 49 1.45 -0.16 -11.78
CA ASN A 49 1.19 -1.33 -10.94
C ASN A 49 -0.02 -2.15 -11.44
N GLU A 50 -1.03 -1.50 -12.02
CA GLU A 50 -2.13 -2.18 -12.70
C GLU A 50 -1.64 -3.02 -13.90
N ARG A 51 -0.70 -2.50 -14.71
CA ARG A 51 -0.11 -3.27 -15.81
C ARG A 51 0.67 -4.48 -15.30
N VAL A 52 1.43 -4.34 -14.20
CA VAL A 52 2.10 -5.47 -13.53
C VAL A 52 1.07 -6.53 -13.13
N LEU A 53 -0.04 -6.13 -12.51
CA LEU A 53 -1.12 -7.05 -12.13
C LEU A 53 -1.76 -7.74 -13.34
N LYS A 54 -1.99 -7.01 -14.43
CA LYS A 54 -2.58 -7.55 -15.67
C LYS A 54 -1.78 -8.70 -16.26
N THR A 55 -0.45 -8.70 -16.10
CA THR A 55 0.41 -9.82 -16.53
C THR A 55 0.03 -11.12 -15.82
N GLY A 56 -0.46 -11.06 -14.58
CA GLY A 56 -0.95 -12.23 -13.84
C GLY A 56 -2.21 -12.88 -14.43
N PHE A 57 -2.95 -12.18 -15.29
CA PHE A 57 -4.12 -12.75 -15.99
C PHE A 57 -3.76 -13.50 -17.28
N ASP A 58 -2.54 -13.39 -17.76
CA ASP A 58 -2.10 -14.04 -19.00
C ASP A 58 -1.93 -15.55 -18.80
N ASN A 59 -2.83 -16.33 -19.37
CA ASN A 59 -2.83 -17.78 -19.25
C ASN A 59 -1.66 -18.46 -20.00
N THR A 60 -0.90 -17.75 -20.82
CA THR A 60 0.31 -18.28 -21.49
C THR A 60 1.49 -18.35 -20.52
N ILE A 61 1.41 -17.64 -19.40
CA ILE A 61 2.44 -17.60 -18.37
C ILE A 61 2.18 -18.71 -17.35
N PRO A 62 3.22 -19.44 -16.88
CA PRO A 62 3.07 -20.45 -15.84
C PRO A 62 2.42 -19.90 -14.56
N ILE A 63 1.56 -20.71 -13.93
CA ILE A 63 0.76 -20.29 -12.76
C ILE A 63 1.61 -19.74 -11.61
N GLY A 64 2.83 -20.27 -11.38
CA GLY A 64 3.75 -19.77 -10.36
C GLY A 64 4.21 -18.34 -10.64
N GLU A 65 4.51 -18.02 -11.90
CA GLU A 65 4.88 -16.66 -12.27
C GLU A 65 3.67 -15.70 -12.22
N ARG A 66 2.48 -16.17 -12.55
CA ARG A 66 1.25 -15.38 -12.41
C ARG A 66 0.97 -15.02 -10.94
N LEU A 67 1.16 -15.97 -10.02
CA LEU A 67 1.14 -15.71 -8.58
C LEU A 67 2.19 -14.70 -8.16
N ARG A 68 3.40 -14.79 -8.75
CA ARG A 68 4.48 -13.83 -8.49
C ARG A 68 4.10 -12.42 -8.92
N PHE A 69 3.47 -12.23 -10.09
CA PHE A 69 2.98 -10.91 -10.51
C PHE A 69 1.91 -10.36 -9.57
N LEU A 70 1.03 -11.21 -9.05
CA LEU A 70 0.06 -10.80 -8.04
C LEU A 70 0.75 -10.33 -6.75
N THR A 71 1.72 -11.09 -6.25
CA THR A 71 2.49 -10.71 -5.04
C THR A 71 3.32 -9.45 -5.25
N ILE A 72 3.96 -9.28 -6.40
CA ILE A 72 4.68 -8.05 -6.75
C ILE A 72 3.73 -6.87 -6.74
N SER A 73 2.55 -6.99 -7.35
CA SER A 73 1.55 -5.91 -7.36
C SER A 73 1.08 -5.55 -5.94
N ALA A 74 0.93 -6.54 -5.05
CA ALA A 74 0.54 -6.31 -3.66
C ALA A 74 1.65 -5.60 -2.86
N THR A 75 2.89 -6.10 -2.94
CA THR A 75 4.06 -5.50 -2.27
C THR A 75 4.32 -4.06 -2.75
N ASN A 76 4.22 -3.84 -4.06
CA ASN A 76 4.30 -2.50 -4.64
C ASN A 76 3.27 -1.54 -4.03
N LEU A 77 2.05 -2.03 -3.80
CA LEU A 77 1.00 -1.20 -3.20
C LEU A 77 1.29 -0.87 -1.73
N ASP A 78 1.85 -1.83 -0.96
CA ASP A 78 2.28 -1.58 0.41
C ASP A 78 3.37 -0.49 0.46
N GLU A 79 4.37 -0.58 -0.41
CA GLU A 79 5.43 0.45 -0.50
C GLU A 79 4.84 1.82 -0.93
N PHE A 80 3.90 1.83 -1.86
CA PHE A 80 3.21 3.04 -2.28
C PHE A 80 2.50 3.73 -1.11
N PHE A 81 1.83 2.98 -0.24
CA PHE A 81 1.22 3.52 0.97
C PHE A 81 2.26 4.08 1.93
N MET A 82 3.33 3.34 2.19
CA MET A 82 4.37 3.73 3.14
C MET A 82 5.11 5.00 2.74
N VAL A 83 5.32 5.21 1.45
CA VAL A 83 6.14 6.31 0.94
C VAL A 83 5.26 7.43 0.37
N ARG A 84 4.39 7.12 -0.60
CA ARG A 84 3.66 8.15 -1.37
C ARG A 84 2.44 8.67 -0.63
N VAL A 85 1.58 7.76 -0.17
CA VAL A 85 0.36 8.15 0.55
C VAL A 85 0.72 8.80 1.89
N ALA A 86 1.71 8.27 2.61
CA ALA A 86 2.20 8.86 3.85
C ALA A 86 2.77 10.28 3.62
N GLY A 87 3.53 10.49 2.53
CA GLY A 87 4.04 11.81 2.17
C GLY A 87 2.93 12.81 1.86
N LEU A 88 1.92 12.42 1.07
CA LEU A 88 0.75 13.27 0.80
C LEU A 88 -0.03 13.58 2.08
N TYR A 89 -0.20 12.61 2.96
CA TYR A 89 -0.85 12.81 4.25
C TYR A 89 -0.10 13.83 5.12
N GLN A 90 1.24 13.77 5.15
CA GLN A 90 2.06 14.77 5.84
C GLN A 90 1.89 16.18 5.26
N LEU A 91 1.80 16.31 3.93
CA LEU A 91 1.52 17.61 3.32
C LEU A 91 0.15 18.16 3.74
N MET A 92 -0.88 17.30 3.78
CA MET A 92 -2.21 17.70 4.28
C MET A 92 -2.17 18.18 5.74
N THR A 93 -1.46 17.46 6.62
CA THR A 93 -1.35 17.85 8.04
C THR A 93 -0.60 19.16 8.24
N ARG A 94 0.34 19.48 7.33
CA ARG A 94 1.05 20.78 7.30
C ARG A 94 0.26 21.90 6.60
N LYS A 95 -1.01 21.66 6.23
CA LYS A 95 -1.91 22.62 5.57
C LYS A 95 -1.47 23.07 4.18
N TYR A 96 -0.67 22.26 3.47
CA TYR A 96 -0.47 22.48 2.04
C TYR A 96 -1.74 22.08 1.30
N GLU A 97 -2.20 22.97 0.40
CA GLU A 97 -3.47 22.74 -0.31
C GLU A 97 -3.28 22.25 -1.74
N ILE A 98 -2.18 22.64 -2.39
CA ILE A 98 -1.98 22.46 -3.82
C ILE A 98 -0.63 21.81 -4.09
N ILE A 99 -0.60 20.88 -5.05
CA ILE A 99 0.63 20.27 -5.56
C ILE A 99 1.24 21.21 -6.62
N PRO A 100 2.49 21.63 -6.46
CA PRO A 100 3.08 22.70 -7.26
C PRO A 100 3.00 22.47 -8.78
N PHE A 101 3.29 21.26 -9.27
CA PHE A 101 3.38 20.99 -10.70
C PHE A 101 2.03 20.79 -11.39
N THR A 102 1.10 20.09 -10.75
CA THR A 102 -0.21 19.81 -11.34
C THR A 102 -1.25 20.87 -10.98
N GLY A 103 -0.97 21.69 -9.97
CA GLY A 103 -1.92 22.64 -9.40
C GLY A 103 -3.18 21.98 -8.85
N LYS A 104 -3.14 20.66 -8.65
CA LYS A 104 -4.25 19.87 -8.13
C LYS A 104 -4.31 20.01 -6.62
N ARG A 105 -5.50 20.05 -6.06
CA ARG A 105 -5.69 20.02 -4.61
C ARG A 105 -5.28 18.65 -4.07
N ILE A 106 -4.57 18.63 -2.94
CA ILE A 106 -4.06 17.40 -2.32
C ILE A 106 -5.21 16.47 -1.89
N ASP A 107 -6.30 17.02 -1.37
CA ASP A 107 -7.50 16.26 -0.99
C ASP A 107 -8.16 15.58 -2.20
N THR A 108 -8.25 16.28 -3.32
CA THR A 108 -8.79 15.74 -4.58
C THR A 108 -7.89 14.60 -5.09
N LEU A 109 -6.58 14.80 -5.14
CA LEU A 109 -5.64 13.76 -5.54
C LEU A 109 -5.71 12.55 -4.62
N MET A 110 -5.77 12.76 -3.31
CA MET A 110 -5.89 11.67 -2.33
C MET A 110 -7.15 10.83 -2.58
N ASN A 111 -8.29 11.46 -2.85
CA ASN A 111 -9.54 10.76 -3.15
C ASN A 111 -9.43 9.93 -4.45
N GLU A 112 -8.79 10.46 -5.49
CA GLU A 112 -8.56 9.75 -6.75
C GLU A 112 -7.62 8.55 -6.54
N ILE A 113 -6.54 8.73 -5.78
CA ILE A 113 -5.61 7.67 -5.40
C ILE A 113 -6.37 6.56 -4.68
N LEU A 114 -7.13 6.88 -3.62
CA LEU A 114 -7.86 5.88 -2.85
C LEU A 114 -8.92 5.15 -3.69
N SER A 115 -9.60 5.87 -4.59
CA SER A 115 -10.54 5.25 -5.53
C SER A 115 -9.85 4.26 -6.47
N THR A 116 -8.68 4.65 -7.03
CA THR A 116 -7.89 3.81 -7.93
C THR A 116 -7.36 2.58 -7.21
N ILE A 117 -6.88 2.73 -5.96
CA ILE A 117 -6.41 1.64 -5.13
C ILE A 117 -7.54 0.64 -4.83
N ARG A 118 -8.75 1.10 -4.53
CA ARG A 118 -9.90 0.19 -4.32
C ARG A 118 -10.18 -0.68 -5.54
N LYS A 119 -10.11 -0.10 -6.74
CA LYS A 119 -10.27 -0.85 -8.01
C LYS A 119 -9.14 -1.87 -8.19
N LEU A 120 -7.89 -1.45 -7.95
CA LEU A 120 -6.72 -2.32 -8.06
C LEU A 120 -6.83 -3.51 -7.09
N LYS A 121 -7.19 -3.27 -5.82
CA LYS A 121 -7.41 -4.33 -4.82
C LYS A 121 -8.53 -5.29 -5.21
N SER A 122 -9.63 -4.79 -5.76
CA SER A 122 -10.69 -5.64 -6.29
C SER A 122 -10.17 -6.55 -7.41
N THR A 123 -9.37 -6.01 -8.33
CA THR A 123 -8.74 -6.78 -9.41
C THR A 123 -7.73 -7.82 -8.88
N GLN A 124 -6.94 -7.47 -7.84
CA GLN A 124 -6.04 -8.41 -7.16
C GLN A 124 -6.83 -9.59 -6.57
N ASN A 125 -7.96 -9.34 -5.92
CA ASN A 125 -8.80 -10.39 -5.33
C ASN A 125 -9.38 -11.31 -6.42
N ILE A 126 -9.87 -10.76 -7.53
CA ILE A 126 -10.37 -11.54 -8.66
C ILE A 126 -9.27 -12.47 -9.21
N LEU A 127 -8.05 -11.94 -9.38
CA LEU A 127 -6.94 -12.75 -9.84
C LEU A 127 -6.55 -13.83 -8.81
N LEU A 128 -6.54 -13.49 -7.52
CA LEU A 128 -6.25 -14.44 -6.45
C LEU A 128 -7.22 -15.62 -6.46
N GLU A 129 -8.53 -15.35 -6.52
CA GLU A 129 -9.56 -16.38 -6.57
C GLU A 129 -9.39 -17.30 -7.79
N LYS A 130 -9.16 -16.69 -8.96
CA LYS A 130 -8.89 -17.44 -10.20
C LYS A 130 -7.67 -18.36 -10.05
N LEU A 131 -6.56 -17.85 -9.51
CA LEU A 131 -5.32 -18.61 -9.32
C LEU A 131 -5.49 -19.72 -8.27
N ILE A 132 -6.23 -19.48 -7.18
CA ILE A 132 -6.55 -20.51 -6.18
C ILE A 132 -7.34 -21.65 -6.82
N ASP A 133 -8.28 -21.37 -7.70
CA ASP A 133 -9.04 -22.41 -8.40
C ASP A 133 -8.18 -23.20 -9.39
N GLU A 134 -7.31 -22.53 -10.13
CA GLU A 134 -6.37 -23.20 -11.04
C GLU A 134 -5.34 -24.07 -10.28
N LEU A 135 -4.89 -23.65 -9.09
CA LEU A 135 -3.96 -24.42 -8.24
C LEU A 135 -4.55 -25.77 -7.80
N LYS A 136 -5.88 -25.88 -7.66
CA LYS A 136 -6.55 -27.15 -7.34
C LYS A 136 -6.27 -28.22 -8.41
N ASN A 137 -6.12 -27.83 -9.68
CA ASN A 137 -5.85 -28.74 -10.79
C ASN A 137 -4.46 -29.39 -10.68
N ILE A 138 -3.50 -28.73 -10.04
CA ILE A 138 -2.16 -29.24 -9.75
C ILE A 138 -2.02 -29.76 -8.31
N LYS A 139 -3.15 -30.08 -7.64
CA LYS A 139 -3.25 -30.66 -6.30
C LYS A 139 -2.77 -29.75 -5.16
N ILE A 140 -2.66 -28.44 -5.39
CA ILE A 140 -2.43 -27.44 -4.34
C ILE A 140 -3.78 -26.90 -3.92
N LYS A 141 -4.14 -27.09 -2.64
CA LYS A 141 -5.43 -26.70 -2.10
C LYS A 141 -5.25 -25.78 -0.88
N PHE A 142 -6.10 -24.77 -0.80
CA PHE A 142 -6.22 -23.92 0.38
C PHE A 142 -7.46 -24.34 1.15
N TYR A 143 -7.29 -24.71 2.40
CA TYR A 143 -8.38 -25.14 3.27
C TYR A 143 -8.72 -24.04 4.28
N LYS A 144 -10.00 -23.91 4.57
CA LYS A 144 -10.45 -23.21 5.77
C LYS A 144 -10.41 -24.18 6.94
N ILE A 145 -10.20 -23.68 8.15
CA ILE A 145 -10.09 -24.50 9.36
C ILE A 145 -11.32 -25.40 9.52
N GLU A 146 -12.50 -24.87 9.21
CA GLU A 146 -13.78 -25.59 9.32
C GLU A 146 -13.90 -26.82 8.39
N ASN A 147 -13.04 -26.86 7.36
CA ASN A 147 -13.04 -27.92 6.34
C ASN A 147 -11.91 -28.93 6.50
N LEU A 148 -11.13 -28.83 7.57
CA LEU A 148 -10.05 -29.78 7.87
C LEU A 148 -10.62 -31.11 8.38
N SER A 149 -10.00 -32.22 7.93
CA SER A 149 -10.21 -33.52 8.58
C SER A 149 -9.63 -33.53 10.00
N GLN A 150 -10.09 -34.46 10.86
CA GLN A 150 -9.59 -34.56 12.23
C GLN A 150 -8.06 -34.69 12.27
N LYS A 151 -7.47 -35.50 11.40
CA LYS A 151 -6.01 -35.68 11.31
C LYS A 151 -5.25 -34.41 10.93
N GLU A 152 -5.80 -33.63 10.01
CA GLU A 152 -5.23 -32.34 9.61
C GLU A 152 -5.35 -31.31 10.73
N ASN A 153 -6.49 -31.30 11.43
CA ASN A 153 -6.72 -30.39 12.56
C ASN A 153 -5.77 -30.70 13.71
N ASP A 154 -5.58 -31.98 14.06
CA ASP A 154 -4.62 -32.43 15.08
C ASP A 154 -3.18 -31.97 14.72
N TRP A 155 -2.82 -32.08 13.45
CA TRP A 155 -1.51 -31.61 12.97
C TRP A 155 -1.36 -30.09 13.10
N VAL A 156 -2.37 -29.31 12.66
CA VAL A 156 -2.37 -27.85 12.75
C VAL A 156 -2.30 -27.41 14.20
N GLU A 157 -3.06 -28.03 15.08
CA GLU A 157 -3.07 -27.71 16.52
C GLU A 157 -1.69 -27.98 17.16
N LYS A 158 -1.08 -29.13 16.85
CA LYS A 158 0.27 -29.46 17.30
C LYS A 158 1.28 -28.44 16.80
N TYR A 159 1.26 -28.14 15.51
CA TYR A 159 2.16 -27.17 14.90
C TYR A 159 2.01 -25.77 15.53
N TYR A 160 0.77 -25.34 15.77
CA TYR A 160 0.48 -24.07 16.43
C TYR A 160 1.10 -24.02 17.83
N LYS A 161 0.85 -25.06 18.66
CA LYS A 161 1.36 -25.11 20.03
C LYS A 161 2.89 -25.12 20.11
N GLU A 162 3.55 -25.83 19.20
CA GLU A 162 4.98 -26.01 19.23
C GLU A 162 5.76 -24.84 18.56
N ASN A 163 5.21 -24.22 17.51
CA ASN A 163 5.95 -23.29 16.69
C ASN A 163 5.42 -21.86 16.69
N ILE A 164 4.14 -21.64 16.95
CA ILE A 164 3.53 -20.32 16.87
C ILE A 164 3.24 -19.73 18.25
N LEU A 165 2.57 -20.51 19.12
CA LEU A 165 2.16 -20.05 20.44
C LEU A 165 3.32 -19.49 21.29
N PRO A 166 4.53 -20.09 21.29
CA PRO A 166 5.65 -19.55 22.06
C PRO A 166 6.16 -18.17 21.58
N LEU A 167 5.83 -17.79 20.35
CA LEU A 167 6.22 -16.50 19.76
C LEU A 167 5.19 -15.39 19.99
N ILE A 168 3.99 -15.75 20.47
CA ILE A 168 2.93 -14.78 20.72
C ILE A 168 3.18 -14.15 22.09
N ALA A 169 3.39 -12.83 22.10
CA ALA A 169 3.52 -12.04 23.32
C ALA A 169 2.26 -11.18 23.52
N PRO A 170 1.35 -11.55 24.43
CA PRO A 170 0.19 -10.72 24.75
C PRO A 170 0.65 -9.44 25.48
N THR A 171 0.10 -8.31 25.06
CA THR A 171 0.38 -7.01 25.68
C THR A 171 -0.93 -6.39 26.13
N THR A 172 -1.00 -5.94 27.37
CA THR A 172 -2.18 -5.24 27.89
C THR A 172 -2.24 -3.82 27.34
N LEU A 173 -3.40 -3.45 26.85
CA LEU A 173 -3.72 -2.08 26.44
C LEU A 173 -4.57 -1.45 27.55
N ASP A 174 -4.01 -0.51 28.26
CA ASP A 174 -4.71 0.27 29.29
C ASP A 174 -4.31 1.77 29.19
N PRO A 175 -5.11 2.67 29.79
CA PRO A 175 -4.81 4.12 29.75
C PRO A 175 -3.53 4.53 30.44
N ALA A 176 -2.96 3.67 31.31
CA ALA A 176 -1.74 3.98 32.07
C ALA A 176 -0.44 3.69 31.28
N HIS A 177 -0.54 2.94 30.19
CA HIS A 177 0.58 2.57 29.36
C HIS A 177 0.47 3.17 27.95
N PRO A 178 1.60 3.59 27.34
CA PRO A 178 1.58 4.05 25.95
C PRO A 178 1.17 2.90 25.02
N PHE A 179 0.47 3.26 23.94
CA PHE A 179 0.09 2.29 22.91
C PHE A 179 1.33 1.57 22.35
N PRO A 180 1.33 0.22 22.28
CA PRO A 180 2.50 -0.51 21.84
C PRO A 180 2.85 -0.17 20.39
N PHE A 181 4.14 -0.11 20.11
CA PHE A 181 4.63 0.10 18.76
C PHE A 181 4.34 -1.15 17.89
N ILE A 182 3.51 -0.97 16.87
CA ILE A 182 3.24 -2.00 15.87
C ILE A 182 4.14 -1.74 14.68
N GLN A 183 4.99 -2.70 14.35
CA GLN A 183 5.86 -2.61 13.19
C GLN A 183 5.03 -2.52 11.90
N ASN A 184 5.60 -1.89 10.88
CA ASN A 184 4.99 -1.85 9.56
C ASN A 184 4.74 -3.29 9.05
N GLN A 185 3.55 -3.54 8.48
CA GLN A 185 3.07 -4.87 8.10
C GLN A 185 2.93 -5.86 9.28
N GLY A 186 3.08 -5.41 10.52
CA GLY A 186 2.82 -6.21 11.72
C GLY A 186 1.36 -6.60 11.80
N LYS A 187 1.10 -7.82 12.28
CA LYS A 187 -0.26 -8.34 12.54
C LYS A 187 -0.48 -8.43 14.03
N GLY A 188 -1.61 -7.92 14.51
CA GLY A 188 -2.03 -8.03 15.89
C GLY A 188 -3.50 -8.41 15.99
N LEU A 189 -3.85 -9.12 17.04
CA LEU A 189 -5.25 -9.40 17.43
C LEU A 189 -5.59 -8.55 18.64
N PHE A 190 -6.65 -7.76 18.53
CA PHE A 190 -7.18 -6.99 19.63
C PHE A 190 -8.35 -7.76 20.25
N LEU A 191 -8.22 -8.11 21.53
CA LEU A 191 -9.24 -8.82 22.29
C LEU A 191 -9.81 -7.88 23.36
N SER A 192 -11.13 -7.67 23.35
CA SER A 192 -11.82 -6.97 24.45
C SER A 192 -12.09 -7.96 25.57
N LEU A 193 -11.69 -7.59 26.79
CA LEU A 193 -11.98 -8.38 28.01
C LEU A 193 -13.22 -7.87 28.77
N ILE A 194 -13.88 -6.83 28.26
CA ILE A 194 -14.98 -6.15 28.96
C ILE A 194 -16.33 -6.87 28.75
N HIS A 195 -16.45 -7.68 27.71
CA HIS A 195 -17.71 -8.36 27.31
C HIS A 195 -17.58 -9.89 27.29
N ILE A 196 -16.85 -10.45 28.24
CA ILE A 196 -16.84 -11.90 28.46
C ILE A 196 -17.90 -12.27 29.48
#